data_73c6802a120208f0d7bd48b2c4e7980a
#
_entry.id   73c6802a120208f0d7bd48b2c4e7980a
#
_cell.length_a   1.000
_cell.length_b   1.000
_cell.length_c   1.000
_cell.angle_alpha   90.00
_cell.angle_beta   90.00
_cell.angle_gamma   90.00
#
_symmetry.space_group_name_H-M   'P 1'
#
loop_
_entity.id
_entity.type
_entity.pdbx_description
1 polymer ?
#
loop_
_entity_poly.entity_id
_entity_poly.type
_entity_poly.pdbx_seq_one_letter_code
_entity_poly.pdbx_strand_id
1 'polypeptide(L)'
;MKNRLVVVLLFCGAFSLAGFGQTSAPAKPVTPLQQTLVANEKSFIAAAKKGDAEYFKRALADDYSLVGVDGQLHDRQEVLGELSSGGAELTPYNLTVVDLGEGAAIVTYDLIMHIPPSEDQGPPPRYQHWSSVWVKRGDAWKLKFQQTTPTHWGDW
;
A
#
# COMPACT_ATOMS: atom_id res chain seq x y z
N MET A 1 -67.37 46.03 30.18
CA MET A 1 -65.92 46.02 30.15
C MET A 1 -65.49 44.56 30.41
N LYS A 2 -65.08 43.81 29.36
CA LYS A 2 -64.82 42.38 29.44
C LYS A 2 -63.30 42.17 29.30
N ASN A 3 -62.64 41.75 30.40
CA ASN A 3 -61.25 41.35 30.41
C ASN A 3 -61.12 40.01 29.71
N ARG A 4 -60.30 39.93 28.60
CA ARG A 4 -59.88 38.69 27.99
C ARG A 4 -58.49 38.36 28.50
N LEU A 5 -58.41 37.31 29.29
CA LEU A 5 -57.17 36.70 29.73
C LEU A 5 -56.61 35.87 28.58
N VAL A 6 -55.43 36.24 28.06
CA VAL A 6 -54.70 35.44 27.05
C VAL A 6 -53.72 34.55 27.79
N VAL A 7 -53.99 33.25 27.77
CA VAL A 7 -53.06 32.23 28.28
C VAL A 7 -52.12 31.86 27.16
N VAL A 8 -50.83 32.21 27.30
CA VAL A 8 -49.73 31.76 26.40
C VAL A 8 -49.22 30.44 26.94
N LEU A 9 -49.50 29.35 26.22
CA LEU A 9 -48.90 28.04 26.46
C LEU A 9 -47.53 27.99 25.81
N LEU A 10 -46.47 28.02 26.64
CA LEU A 10 -45.11 27.74 26.24
C LEU A 10 -44.92 26.22 26.06
N PHE A 11 -44.80 25.79 24.81
CA PHE A 11 -44.43 24.42 24.45
C PHE A 11 -42.88 24.30 24.50
N CYS A 12 -42.36 23.79 25.61
CA CYS A 12 -40.94 23.35 25.69
C CYS A 12 -40.78 22.03 24.95
N GLY A 13 -40.41 22.11 23.67
CA GLY A 13 -39.98 20.92 22.89
C GLY A 13 -38.60 20.45 23.33
N ALA A 14 -38.54 19.31 24.03
CA ALA A 14 -37.29 18.64 24.32
C ALA A 14 -36.76 17.98 23.03
N PHE A 15 -35.78 18.62 22.40
CA PHE A 15 -35.02 18.01 21.29
C PHE A 15 -34.06 16.97 21.87
N SER A 16 -34.43 15.68 21.82
CA SER A 16 -33.55 14.58 22.12
C SER A 16 -32.56 14.43 20.96
N LEU A 17 -31.32 14.91 21.15
CA LEU A 17 -30.18 14.60 20.29
C LEU A 17 -29.84 13.11 20.45
N ALA A 18 -30.44 12.26 19.61
CA ALA A 18 -29.96 10.89 19.43
C ALA A 18 -28.59 10.97 18.77
N GLY A 19 -27.52 10.91 19.58
CA GLY A 19 -26.15 10.77 19.11
C GLY A 19 -26.02 9.44 18.35
N PHE A 20 -25.87 9.51 17.02
CA PHE A 20 -25.44 8.38 16.23
C PHE A 20 -23.98 8.06 16.60
N GLY A 21 -23.80 7.25 17.63
CA GLY A 21 -22.52 6.64 17.92
C GLY A 21 -22.16 5.71 16.76
N GLN A 22 -21.27 6.15 15.89
CA GLN A 22 -20.62 5.25 14.94
C GLN A 22 -19.79 4.26 15.75
N THR A 23 -20.35 3.09 16.06
CA THR A 23 -19.57 1.94 16.50
C THR A 23 -18.74 1.49 15.32
N SER A 24 -17.46 1.90 15.28
CA SER A 24 -16.49 1.31 14.35
C SER A 24 -16.44 -0.19 14.63
N ALA A 25 -16.69 -1.00 13.60
CA ALA A 25 -16.55 -2.45 13.72
C ALA A 25 -15.16 -2.79 14.28
N PRO A 26 -15.04 -3.78 15.18
CA PRO A 26 -13.75 -4.16 15.75
C PRO A 26 -12.80 -4.55 14.61
N ALA A 27 -11.59 -3.99 14.63
CA ALA A 27 -10.56 -4.28 13.63
C ALA A 27 -10.32 -5.79 13.60
N LYS A 28 -10.37 -6.37 12.39
CA LYS A 28 -10.14 -7.80 12.19
C LYS A 28 -8.73 -8.16 12.68
N PRO A 29 -8.55 -9.23 13.49
CA PRO A 29 -7.23 -9.58 14.00
C PRO A 29 -6.27 -9.89 12.85
N VAL A 30 -5.04 -9.39 12.96
CA VAL A 30 -3.98 -9.59 11.95
C VAL A 30 -3.55 -11.05 11.97
N THR A 31 -3.59 -11.73 10.84
CA THR A 31 -3.20 -13.13 10.72
C THR A 31 -1.67 -13.29 10.68
N PRO A 32 -1.12 -14.48 11.04
CA PRO A 32 0.31 -14.76 10.88
C PRO A 32 0.82 -14.55 9.45
N LEU A 33 0.02 -14.91 8.44
CA LEU A 33 0.33 -14.66 7.03
C LEU A 33 0.49 -13.17 6.75
N GLN A 34 -0.45 -12.35 7.20
CA GLN A 34 -0.39 -10.91 7.03
C GLN A 34 0.87 -10.32 7.70
N GLN A 35 1.19 -10.74 8.91
CA GLN A 35 2.40 -10.30 9.61
C GLN A 35 3.66 -10.64 8.81
N THR A 36 3.75 -11.88 8.33
CA THR A 36 4.91 -12.36 7.55
C THR A 36 5.09 -11.56 6.25
N LEU A 37 4.02 -11.41 5.46
CA LEU A 37 4.12 -10.78 4.15
C LEU A 37 4.31 -9.26 4.24
N VAL A 38 3.71 -8.60 5.21
CA VAL A 38 3.99 -7.18 5.49
C VAL A 38 5.45 -6.99 5.91
N ALA A 39 6.02 -7.91 6.71
CA ALA A 39 7.42 -7.85 7.09
C ALA A 39 8.34 -8.07 5.87
N ASN A 40 8.00 -9.04 5.00
CA ASN A 40 8.75 -9.29 3.76
C ASN A 40 8.75 -8.07 2.83
N GLU A 41 7.59 -7.43 2.63
CA GLU A 41 7.48 -6.22 1.80
C GLU A 41 8.30 -5.06 2.37
N LYS A 42 8.22 -4.83 3.67
CA LYS A 42 9.05 -3.81 4.34
C LYS A 42 10.54 -4.10 4.20
N SER A 43 10.93 -5.37 4.28
CA SER A 43 12.33 -5.78 4.09
C SER A 43 12.78 -5.56 2.64
N PHE A 44 11.91 -5.84 1.66
CA PHE A 44 12.15 -5.58 0.25
C PHE A 44 12.42 -4.08 0.01
N ILE A 45 11.55 -3.22 0.53
CA ILE A 45 11.67 -1.76 0.41
C ILE A 45 12.95 -1.25 1.11
N ALA A 46 13.26 -1.79 2.29
CA ALA A 46 14.49 -1.42 3.01
C ALA A 46 15.75 -1.84 2.25
N ALA A 47 15.71 -2.98 1.57
CA ALA A 47 16.79 -3.46 0.71
C ALA A 47 16.95 -2.57 -0.54
N ALA A 48 15.83 -2.14 -1.15
CA ALA A 48 15.85 -1.24 -2.30
C ALA A 48 16.50 0.12 -1.97
N LYS A 49 16.19 0.67 -0.80
CA LYS A 49 16.85 1.90 -0.31
C LYS A 49 18.37 1.77 -0.21
N LYS A 50 18.86 0.58 0.16
CA LYS A 50 20.29 0.30 0.41
C LYS A 50 21.04 -0.23 -0.81
N GLY A 51 20.33 -0.68 -1.85
CA GLY A 51 20.94 -1.40 -2.94
C GLY A 51 21.45 -2.80 -2.55
N ASP A 52 20.72 -3.51 -1.65
CA ASP A 52 21.13 -4.83 -1.14
C ASP A 52 20.86 -5.93 -2.19
N ALA A 53 21.80 -6.07 -3.14
CA ALA A 53 21.73 -7.06 -4.21
C ALA A 53 21.57 -8.50 -3.69
N GLU A 54 22.21 -8.85 -2.57
CA GLU A 54 22.15 -10.20 -2.02
C GLU A 54 20.75 -10.50 -1.44
N TYR A 55 20.09 -9.51 -0.87
CA TYR A 55 18.70 -9.66 -0.46
C TYR A 55 17.83 -10.00 -1.68
N PHE A 56 17.93 -9.24 -2.77
CA PHE A 56 17.08 -9.44 -3.96
C PHE A 56 17.32 -10.78 -4.63
N LYS A 57 18.57 -11.24 -4.73
CA LYS A 57 18.89 -12.58 -5.25
C LYS A 57 18.15 -13.69 -4.48
N ARG A 58 18.00 -13.52 -3.17
CA ARG A 58 17.28 -14.48 -2.30
C ARG A 58 15.77 -14.28 -2.29
N ALA A 59 15.29 -13.04 -2.36
CA ALA A 59 13.86 -12.70 -2.20
C ALA A 59 13.07 -12.91 -3.49
N LEU A 60 13.65 -12.59 -4.65
CA LEU A 60 12.99 -12.76 -5.94
C LEU A 60 12.93 -14.23 -6.35
N ALA A 61 11.79 -14.64 -6.89
CA ALA A 61 11.66 -15.95 -7.54
C ALA A 61 12.53 -15.99 -8.82
N ASP A 62 12.93 -17.18 -9.27
CA ASP A 62 13.76 -17.33 -10.49
C ASP A 62 13.04 -16.82 -11.74
N ASP A 63 11.72 -16.92 -11.75
CA ASP A 63 10.80 -16.49 -12.79
C ASP A 63 10.06 -15.19 -12.41
N TYR A 64 10.73 -14.30 -11.65
CA TYR A 64 10.18 -13.00 -11.27
C TYR A 64 10.05 -12.07 -12.47
N SER A 65 9.01 -11.24 -12.47
CA SER A 65 8.83 -10.15 -13.42
C SER A 65 8.12 -8.93 -12.78
N LEU A 66 8.31 -7.77 -13.39
CA LEU A 66 7.74 -6.50 -12.97
C LEU A 66 7.10 -5.80 -14.17
N VAL A 67 5.88 -5.31 -14.02
CA VAL A 67 5.33 -4.29 -14.92
C VAL A 67 5.60 -2.92 -14.31
N GLY A 68 6.45 -2.15 -14.97
CA GLY A 68 6.88 -0.83 -14.54
C GLY A 68 5.83 0.25 -14.75
N VAL A 69 6.09 1.47 -14.26
CA VAL A 69 5.22 2.65 -14.45
C VAL A 69 5.11 3.06 -15.92
N ASP A 70 6.05 2.66 -16.74
CA ASP A 70 6.07 2.82 -18.19
C ASP A 70 5.20 1.81 -18.94
N GLY A 71 4.62 0.83 -18.21
CA GLY A 71 3.84 -0.28 -18.75
C GLY A 71 4.67 -1.39 -19.39
N GLN A 72 6.01 -1.34 -19.29
CA GLN A 72 6.89 -2.37 -19.84
C GLN A 72 7.04 -3.53 -18.84
N LEU A 73 7.26 -4.71 -19.40
CA LEU A 73 7.56 -5.91 -18.63
C LEU A 73 9.08 -6.05 -18.50
N HIS A 74 9.56 -5.99 -17.26
CA HIS A 74 10.96 -6.16 -16.90
C HIS A 74 11.19 -7.55 -16.32
N ASP A 75 12.27 -8.18 -16.73
CA ASP A 75 12.67 -9.47 -16.19
C ASP A 75 13.44 -9.33 -14.85
N ARG A 76 13.71 -10.50 -14.24
CA ARG A 76 14.45 -10.57 -12.97
C ARG A 76 15.84 -9.93 -13.06
N GLN A 77 16.53 -10.08 -14.20
CA GLN A 77 17.91 -9.61 -14.38
C GLN A 77 17.97 -8.09 -14.46
N GLU A 78 17.06 -7.50 -15.21
CA GLU A 78 16.91 -6.03 -15.34
C GLU A 78 16.61 -5.41 -13.98
N VAL A 79 15.62 -5.96 -13.28
CA VAL A 79 15.23 -5.44 -11.96
C VAL A 79 16.33 -5.60 -10.90
N LEU A 80 17.09 -6.70 -10.94
CA LEU A 80 18.27 -6.87 -10.07
C LEU A 80 19.32 -5.79 -10.32
N GLY A 81 19.53 -5.40 -11.57
CA GLY A 81 20.46 -4.32 -11.95
C GLY A 81 20.02 -2.98 -11.35
N GLU A 82 18.76 -2.63 -11.52
CA GLU A 82 18.17 -1.37 -11.03
C GLU A 82 18.17 -1.28 -9.51
N LEU A 83 17.63 -2.30 -8.83
CA LEU A 83 17.51 -2.31 -7.37
C LEU A 83 18.86 -2.33 -6.65
N SER A 84 19.90 -2.85 -7.31
CA SER A 84 21.27 -2.87 -6.74
C SER A 84 21.93 -1.50 -6.69
N SER A 85 21.40 -0.52 -7.41
CA SER A 85 21.91 0.86 -7.39
C SER A 85 21.60 1.60 -6.09
N GLY A 86 20.50 1.28 -5.43
CA GLY A 86 20.07 1.93 -4.20
C GLY A 86 19.73 3.41 -4.38
N GLY A 87 19.66 4.13 -3.27
CA GLY A 87 19.51 5.60 -3.27
C GLY A 87 18.07 6.12 -3.39
N ALA A 88 17.09 5.26 -3.65
CA ALA A 88 15.69 5.66 -3.65
C ALA A 88 15.15 5.85 -2.23
N GLU A 89 14.47 6.95 -1.96
CA GLU A 89 13.69 7.10 -0.75
C GLU A 89 12.26 6.61 -1.00
N LEU A 90 11.90 5.53 -0.32
CA LEU A 90 10.65 4.81 -0.50
C LEU A 90 9.88 4.77 0.82
N THR A 91 8.64 5.26 0.84
CA THR A 91 7.80 5.26 2.03
C THR A 91 6.48 4.55 1.72
N PRO A 92 6.33 3.26 2.11
CA PRO A 92 5.11 2.50 1.92
C PRO A 92 4.08 2.82 3.00
N TYR A 93 2.80 2.83 2.63
CA TYR A 93 1.67 2.97 3.53
C TYR A 93 0.45 2.17 3.01
N ASN A 94 -0.59 2.00 3.81
CA ASN A 94 -1.81 1.26 3.47
C ASN A 94 -1.56 -0.19 3.00
N LEU A 95 -0.59 -0.90 3.63
CA LEU A 95 -0.29 -2.27 3.24
C LEU A 95 -1.48 -3.20 3.55
N THR A 96 -1.94 -3.91 2.54
CA THR A 96 -3.02 -4.89 2.63
C THR A 96 -2.57 -6.22 2.06
N VAL A 97 -2.95 -7.32 2.70
CA VAL A 97 -2.63 -8.69 2.25
C VAL A 97 -3.90 -9.43 1.90
N VAL A 98 -3.94 -9.98 0.71
CA VAL A 98 -5.01 -10.86 0.22
C VAL A 98 -4.44 -12.26 0.09
N ASP A 99 -4.93 -13.19 0.90
CA ASP A 99 -4.59 -14.61 0.81
C ASP A 99 -5.31 -15.23 -0.40
N LEU A 100 -4.55 -15.86 -1.29
CA LEU A 100 -5.09 -16.57 -2.46
C LEU A 100 -5.20 -18.08 -2.23
N GLY A 101 -4.73 -18.56 -1.07
CA GLY A 101 -4.62 -19.99 -0.80
C GLY A 101 -3.38 -20.63 -1.44
N GLU A 102 -3.17 -21.92 -1.18
CA GLU A 102 -2.13 -22.75 -1.81
C GLU A 102 -0.71 -22.14 -1.78
N GLY A 103 -0.41 -21.33 -0.78
CA GLY A 103 0.90 -20.67 -0.66
C GLY A 103 1.13 -19.52 -1.65
N ALA A 104 0.06 -18.83 -2.03
CA ALA A 104 0.11 -17.60 -2.79
C ALA A 104 -0.65 -16.47 -2.09
N ALA A 105 -0.18 -15.25 -2.23
CA ALA A 105 -0.85 -14.06 -1.70
C ALA A 105 -0.45 -12.80 -2.48
N ILE A 106 -1.32 -11.80 -2.43
CA ILE A 106 -1.04 -10.46 -2.95
C ILE A 106 -0.84 -9.52 -1.79
N VAL A 107 0.20 -8.68 -1.86
CA VAL A 107 0.37 -7.50 -1.01
C VAL A 107 0.16 -6.27 -1.87
N THR A 108 -0.79 -5.42 -1.50
CA THR A 108 -0.98 -4.11 -2.14
C THR A 108 -0.62 -3.00 -1.17
N TYR A 109 -0.06 -1.92 -1.69
CA TYR A 109 0.28 -0.75 -0.89
C TYR A 109 0.42 0.50 -1.76
N ASP A 110 0.33 1.64 -1.12
CA ASP A 110 0.69 2.91 -1.71
C ASP A 110 2.16 3.21 -1.39
N LEU A 111 2.85 3.83 -2.34
CA LEU A 111 4.26 4.19 -2.19
C LEU A 111 4.46 5.66 -2.52
N ILE A 112 5.12 6.38 -1.61
CA ILE A 112 5.72 7.66 -1.91
C ILE A 112 7.17 7.39 -2.28
N MET A 113 7.55 7.79 -3.50
CA MET A 113 8.89 7.60 -4.03
C MET A 113 9.57 8.95 -4.21
N HIS A 114 10.82 9.03 -3.77
CA HIS A 114 11.70 10.15 -4.08
C HIS A 114 13.01 9.59 -4.63
N ILE A 115 13.19 9.74 -5.93
CA ILE A 115 14.44 9.40 -6.62
C ILE A 115 15.03 10.72 -7.10
N PRO A 116 16.31 11.01 -6.83
CA PRO A 116 16.97 12.17 -7.38
C PRO A 116 16.88 12.17 -8.90
N PRO A 117 16.61 13.31 -9.54
CA PRO A 117 16.52 13.41 -10.98
C PRO A 117 17.86 12.99 -11.61
N SER A 118 17.83 12.19 -12.69
CA SER A 118 18.97 11.90 -13.54
C SER A 118 18.97 12.83 -14.74
N GLU A 119 20.14 13.02 -15.36
CA GLU A 119 20.27 13.91 -16.53
C GLU A 119 19.48 13.39 -17.75
N ASP A 120 19.30 12.07 -17.86
CA ASP A 120 18.72 11.40 -19.02
C ASP A 120 17.23 11.05 -18.87
N GLN A 121 16.71 11.01 -17.66
CA GLN A 121 15.32 10.63 -17.39
C GLN A 121 14.69 11.61 -16.39
N GLY A 122 13.48 12.02 -16.70
CA GLY A 122 12.67 12.78 -15.74
C GLY A 122 12.42 11.98 -14.45
N PRO A 123 12.02 12.65 -13.35
CA PRO A 123 11.71 11.95 -12.12
C PRO A 123 10.55 10.97 -12.34
N PRO A 124 10.61 9.75 -11.77
CA PRO A 124 9.49 8.83 -11.82
C PRO A 124 8.29 9.40 -11.06
N PRO A 125 7.07 8.92 -11.34
CA PRO A 125 5.88 9.34 -10.62
C PRO A 125 6.07 9.18 -9.11
N ARG A 126 5.88 10.27 -8.38
CA ARG A 126 6.12 10.33 -6.92
C ARG A 126 5.17 9.43 -6.14
N TYR A 127 3.91 9.37 -6.57
CA TYR A 127 2.87 8.58 -5.92
C TYR A 127 2.51 7.39 -6.79
N GLN A 128 2.65 6.22 -6.23
CA GLN A 128 2.43 4.97 -6.94
C GLN A 128 1.59 4.01 -6.11
N HIS A 129 0.82 3.19 -6.80
CA HIS A 129 0.17 2.02 -6.22
C HIS A 129 0.90 0.76 -6.66
N TRP A 130 1.25 -0.09 -5.70
CA TRP A 130 2.02 -1.30 -5.94
C TRP A 130 1.20 -2.54 -5.61
N SER A 131 1.36 -3.56 -6.43
CA SER A 131 0.83 -4.90 -6.20
C SER A 131 1.97 -5.91 -6.32
N SER A 132 2.18 -6.68 -5.26
CA SER A 132 3.25 -7.69 -5.15
C SER A 132 2.62 -9.07 -4.96
N VAL A 133 2.92 -10.01 -5.86
CA VAL A 133 2.52 -11.41 -5.72
C VAL A 133 3.64 -12.20 -5.06
N TRP A 134 3.37 -12.71 -3.88
CA TRP A 134 4.26 -13.58 -3.13
C TRP A 134 3.82 -15.03 -3.27
N VAL A 135 4.78 -15.93 -3.47
CA VAL A 135 4.54 -17.37 -3.58
C VAL A 135 5.45 -18.13 -2.61
N LYS A 136 4.93 -19.15 -1.99
CA LYS A 136 5.71 -20.03 -1.12
C LYS A 136 6.48 -21.04 -1.96
N ARG A 137 7.79 -21.15 -1.72
CA ARG A 137 8.70 -22.12 -2.33
C ARG A 137 9.42 -22.84 -1.21
N GLY A 138 9.02 -24.08 -0.93
CA GLY A 138 9.43 -24.78 0.29
C GLY A 138 8.97 -24.00 1.51
N ASP A 139 9.87 -23.66 2.41
CA ASP A 139 9.57 -22.90 3.63
C ASP A 139 9.70 -21.38 3.46
N ALA A 140 10.15 -20.89 2.30
CA ALA A 140 10.40 -19.49 2.05
C ALA A 140 9.33 -18.85 1.15
N TRP A 141 8.95 -17.61 1.47
CA TRP A 141 8.20 -16.77 0.56
C TRP A 141 9.12 -16.08 -0.44
N LYS A 142 8.77 -16.13 -1.72
CA LYS A 142 9.48 -15.50 -2.83
C LYS A 142 8.56 -14.50 -3.52
N LEU A 143 9.09 -13.36 -3.88
CA LEU A 143 8.40 -12.37 -4.69
C LEU A 143 8.40 -12.83 -6.14
N LYS A 144 7.23 -13.07 -6.70
CA LYS A 144 7.03 -13.65 -8.03
C LYS A 144 6.73 -12.61 -9.09
N PHE A 145 5.94 -11.61 -8.73
CA PHE A 145 5.50 -10.59 -9.68
C PHE A 145 5.23 -9.29 -8.94
N GLN A 146 5.52 -8.18 -9.59
CA GLN A 146 5.09 -6.86 -9.15
C GLN A 146 4.47 -6.07 -10.30
N GLN A 147 3.56 -5.19 -9.96
CA GLN A 147 3.05 -4.17 -10.86
C GLN A 147 2.99 -2.84 -10.14
N THR A 148 3.39 -1.81 -10.87
CA THR A 148 3.34 -0.44 -10.39
C THR A 148 2.36 0.38 -11.23
N THR A 149 1.63 1.27 -10.59
CA THR A 149 0.67 2.15 -11.26
C THR A 149 0.83 3.55 -10.68
N PRO A 150 1.07 4.58 -11.49
CA PRO A 150 1.05 5.96 -11.01
C PRO A 150 -0.37 6.31 -10.56
N THR A 151 -0.51 6.95 -9.38
CA THR A 151 -1.82 7.31 -8.82
C THR A 151 -2.32 8.66 -9.34
N HIS A 152 -1.43 9.50 -9.91
CA HIS A 152 -1.77 10.77 -10.52
C HIS A 152 -1.09 10.92 -11.88
N TRP A 153 -1.89 11.18 -12.91
CA TRP A 153 -1.40 11.59 -14.21
C TRP A 153 -1.22 13.12 -14.18
N GLY A 154 0.03 13.60 -14.21
CA GLY A 154 0.33 15.00 -14.37
C GLY A 154 1.16 15.69 -13.28
N ASP A 155 1.51 15.01 -12.23
CA ASP A 155 2.46 15.50 -11.19
C ASP A 155 3.90 15.08 -11.52
N TRP A 156 4.31 15.44 -12.75
CA TRP A 156 5.68 15.21 -13.27
C TRP A 156 6.59 16.39 -12.92
#